data_3525d81234c1294d31f4dd33d939dc86
#
_entry.id   3525d81234c1294d31f4dd33d939dc86
#
_cell.length_a   1.000
_cell.length_b   1.000
_cell.length_c   1.000
_cell.angle_alpha   90.00
_cell.angle_beta   90.00
_cell.angle_gamma   90.00
#
_symmetry.space_group_name_H-M   'P 1'
#
loop_
_entity.id
_entity.type
_entity.pdbx_description
1 polymer ?
#
loop_
_entity_poly.entity_id
_entity_poly.type
_entity_poly.pdbx_seq_one_letter_code
_entity_poly.pdbx_strand_id
1 'polypeptide(L)'
;MKEYINRLARGKFTYQRPELEVQDYTLTGSVTAGGQGMFTFRFTASQPAYGIVLSSHARVRIEKPQFGTTPAEIVYTVDAADLKEGTVIQGQFYIVSSAGEKSVSYEYTVEAQKVMTSMGAAGSMFHFANLVQTSPEEAAGFFLSPDFKRIFLKNDPVQTNIYDVVKGAKNGSEANVNAAMEEFLIAVRKKSPVGIDVFPQTKTFADFTESVKERITITRSGWGCTVYLSEDNTHYV
;
A
#
# COMPACT_ATOMS: atom_id res chain seq x y z
N MET A 1 27.91 25.67 -40.97
CA MET A 1 27.03 26.65 -41.69
C MET A 1 27.54 26.91 -43.14
N LYS A 2 28.77 27.30 -43.37
CA LYS A 2 29.31 27.56 -44.78
C LYS A 2 29.12 26.36 -45.73
N GLU A 3 29.28 25.15 -45.25
CA GLU A 3 29.12 23.94 -46.09
C GLU A 3 27.66 23.69 -46.51
N TYR A 4 26.70 24.00 -45.63
CA TYR A 4 25.28 23.93 -45.93
C TYR A 4 24.86 24.93 -47.01
N ILE A 5 25.34 26.18 -46.87
CA ILE A 5 25.10 27.24 -47.86
C ILE A 5 25.67 26.86 -49.22
N ASN A 6 26.89 26.32 -49.27
CA ASN A 6 27.52 25.90 -50.52
C ASN A 6 26.82 24.70 -51.20
N ARG A 7 26.27 23.76 -50.44
CA ARG A 7 25.50 22.63 -50.95
C ARG A 7 24.12 23.09 -51.48
N LEU A 8 23.45 24.01 -50.73
CA LEU A 8 22.21 24.64 -51.18
C LEU A 8 22.41 25.43 -52.48
N ALA A 9 23.46 26.22 -52.57
CA ALA A 9 23.80 27.02 -53.78
C ALA A 9 24.12 26.15 -55.03
N ARG A 10 24.58 24.90 -54.83
CA ARG A 10 24.88 23.94 -55.92
C ARG A 10 23.70 23.07 -56.31
N GLY A 11 22.49 23.26 -55.72
CA GLY A 11 21.28 22.47 -56.04
C GLY A 11 21.39 20.96 -55.76
N LYS A 12 22.44 20.52 -55.01
CA LYS A 12 22.72 19.11 -54.72
C LYS A 12 22.41 18.69 -53.32
N PHE A 13 21.65 19.50 -52.55
CA PHE A 13 21.37 19.24 -51.15
C PHE A 13 19.89 18.86 -50.94
N THR A 14 19.63 17.63 -50.63
CA THR A 14 18.36 17.19 -50.09
C THR A 14 18.47 17.16 -48.56
N TYR A 15 17.90 18.10 -47.89
CA TYR A 15 17.83 18.10 -46.41
C TYR A 15 16.82 17.09 -45.94
N GLN A 16 17.29 15.97 -45.42
CA GLN A 16 16.43 15.06 -44.64
C GLN A 16 16.39 15.59 -43.24
N ARG A 17 15.24 16.11 -42.86
CA ARG A 17 14.99 16.56 -41.48
C ARG A 17 15.06 15.34 -40.55
N PRO A 18 15.90 15.35 -39.52
CA PRO A 18 15.87 14.30 -38.51
C PRO A 18 14.46 14.24 -37.87
N GLU A 19 13.97 13.04 -37.63
CA GLU A 19 12.69 12.81 -36.98
C GLU A 19 12.88 12.06 -35.69
N LEU A 20 12.22 12.50 -34.62
CA LEU A 20 12.14 11.80 -33.35
C LEU A 20 11.11 10.68 -33.44
N GLU A 21 11.49 9.52 -32.96
CA GLU A 21 10.62 8.34 -32.82
C GLU A 21 10.53 7.96 -31.35
N VAL A 22 9.32 7.89 -30.81
CA VAL A 22 9.03 7.49 -29.46
C VAL A 22 8.31 6.16 -29.51
N GLN A 23 8.73 5.19 -28.69
CA GLN A 23 8.11 3.87 -28.66
C GLN A 23 6.68 3.92 -28.15
N ASP A 24 6.49 4.64 -27.02
CA ASP A 24 5.20 4.79 -26.36
C ASP A 24 4.82 6.25 -26.26
N TYR A 25 3.71 6.63 -26.88
CA TYR A 25 3.18 7.99 -26.79
C TYR A 25 2.40 8.25 -25.48
N THR A 26 2.07 7.17 -24.74
CA THR A 26 1.42 7.23 -23.43
C THR A 26 2.10 6.26 -22.50
N LEU A 27 2.63 6.78 -21.40
CA LEU A 27 3.24 5.99 -20.33
C LEU A 27 2.23 5.85 -19.21
N THR A 28 1.97 4.63 -18.77
CA THR A 28 1.04 4.35 -17.68
C THR A 28 1.73 3.53 -16.61
N GLY A 29 1.29 3.69 -15.35
CA GLY A 29 1.83 2.93 -14.25
C GLY A 29 1.14 3.23 -12.94
N SER A 30 1.70 2.67 -11.88
CA SER A 30 1.24 2.95 -10.52
C SER A 30 2.40 3.30 -9.60
N VAL A 31 2.11 4.07 -8.57
CA VAL A 31 3.03 4.42 -7.51
C VAL A 31 2.33 4.27 -6.16
N THR A 32 3.04 3.76 -5.16
CA THR A 32 2.46 3.54 -3.84
C THR A 32 2.24 4.86 -3.10
N ALA A 33 1.08 5.03 -2.48
CA ALA A 33 0.76 6.17 -1.62
C ALA A 33 1.83 6.36 -0.52
N GLY A 34 2.28 7.59 -0.33
CA GLY A 34 3.34 7.92 0.62
C GLY A 34 4.75 7.57 0.16
N GLY A 35 4.92 7.12 -1.09
CA GLY A 35 6.21 6.71 -1.66
C GLY A 35 6.59 7.45 -2.93
N GLN A 36 7.64 6.95 -3.56
CA GLN A 36 8.14 7.41 -4.85
C GLN A 36 8.36 6.20 -5.75
N GLY A 37 8.06 6.35 -7.04
CA GLY A 37 8.33 5.36 -8.06
C GLY A 37 9.37 5.86 -9.06
N MET A 38 10.33 5.01 -9.44
CA MET A 38 11.31 5.30 -10.49
C MET A 38 10.92 4.58 -11.76
N PHE A 39 10.92 5.30 -12.87
CA PHE A 39 10.51 4.82 -14.18
C PHE A 39 11.48 5.26 -15.26
N THR A 40 11.40 4.63 -16.41
CA THR A 40 12.21 4.99 -17.57
C THR A 40 11.36 4.99 -18.83
N PHE A 41 11.72 5.83 -19.80
CA PHE A 41 11.24 5.70 -21.17
C PHE A 41 12.37 5.95 -22.17
N ARG A 42 12.19 5.45 -23.37
CA ARG A 42 13.20 5.52 -24.42
C ARG A 42 12.64 6.14 -25.68
N PHE A 43 13.51 6.85 -26.38
CA PHE A 43 13.22 7.36 -27.71
C PHE A 43 14.48 7.35 -28.56
N THR A 44 14.27 7.41 -29.87
CA THR A 44 15.34 7.46 -30.86
C THR A 44 15.10 8.59 -31.85
N ALA A 45 16.01 8.77 -32.78
CA ALA A 45 15.84 9.66 -33.90
C ALA A 45 16.50 9.05 -35.17
N SER A 46 16.02 9.42 -36.33
CA SER A 46 16.54 8.95 -37.63
C SER A 46 18.02 9.32 -37.83
N GLN A 47 18.52 10.32 -37.12
CA GLN A 47 19.93 10.72 -37.02
C GLN A 47 20.27 11.08 -35.57
N PRO A 48 21.56 10.99 -35.17
CA PRO A 48 21.96 11.37 -33.81
C PRO A 48 21.48 12.78 -33.44
N ALA A 49 20.72 12.88 -32.34
CA ALA A 49 20.15 14.13 -31.88
C ALA A 49 20.51 14.38 -30.42
N TYR A 50 20.56 15.63 -30.04
CA TYR A 50 20.80 16.11 -28.69
C TYR A 50 19.68 17.08 -28.28
N GLY A 51 19.45 17.21 -26.98
CA GLY A 51 18.38 18.07 -26.51
C GLY A 51 18.11 17.99 -25.04
N ILE A 52 16.88 18.31 -24.68
CA ILE A 52 16.38 18.32 -23.30
C ILE A 52 14.99 17.73 -23.25
N VAL A 53 14.68 17.07 -22.11
CA VAL A 53 13.34 16.58 -21.79
C VAL A 53 12.82 17.35 -20.57
N LEU A 54 11.61 17.84 -20.66
CA LEU A 54 10.94 18.59 -19.58
C LEU A 54 9.65 17.87 -19.19
N SER A 55 9.29 17.94 -17.92
CA SER A 55 8.01 17.43 -17.41
C SER A 55 7.05 18.58 -17.15
N SER A 56 5.78 18.41 -17.50
CA SER A 56 4.72 19.39 -17.22
C SER A 56 4.23 19.38 -15.77
N HIS A 57 4.58 18.36 -14.97
CA HIS A 57 4.08 18.19 -13.61
C HIS A 57 5.23 18.18 -12.59
N ALA A 58 5.12 19.00 -11.53
CA ALA A 58 6.18 19.18 -10.52
C ALA A 58 6.54 17.89 -9.73
N ARG A 59 5.60 16.94 -9.63
CA ARG A 59 5.82 15.64 -8.97
C ARG A 59 6.54 14.61 -9.84
N VAL A 60 6.73 14.91 -11.11
CA VAL A 60 7.45 14.05 -12.04
C VAL A 60 8.77 14.71 -12.37
N ARG A 61 9.84 14.23 -11.75
CA ARG A 61 11.19 14.82 -11.83
C ARG A 61 12.09 13.95 -12.68
N ILE A 62 12.72 14.56 -13.65
CA ILE A 62 13.71 13.89 -14.53
C ILE A 62 15.08 14.04 -13.89
N GLU A 63 15.81 12.93 -13.72
CA GLU A 63 17.14 12.94 -13.09
C GLU A 63 18.18 13.67 -13.93
N LYS A 64 18.20 13.36 -15.24
CA LYS A 64 19.08 13.98 -16.23
C LYS A 64 18.25 14.49 -17.38
N PRO A 65 17.84 15.77 -17.38
CA PRO A 65 16.98 16.31 -18.42
C PRO A 65 17.67 16.45 -19.77
N GLN A 66 19.00 16.57 -19.79
CA GLN A 66 19.76 16.73 -21.03
C GLN A 66 20.24 15.38 -21.55
N PHE A 67 20.17 15.20 -22.86
CA PHE A 67 20.77 14.08 -23.58
C PHE A 67 21.67 14.56 -24.71
N GLY A 68 22.82 13.89 -24.88
CA GLY A 68 23.84 14.29 -25.84
C GLY A 68 23.74 13.56 -27.18
N THR A 69 23.01 12.45 -27.25
CA THR A 69 22.80 11.65 -28.47
C THR A 69 21.53 10.82 -28.35
N THR A 70 21.09 10.28 -29.49
CA THR A 70 20.02 9.26 -29.55
C THR A 70 20.60 7.94 -30.07
N PRO A 71 20.09 6.75 -29.67
CA PRO A 71 18.94 6.56 -28.75
C PRO A 71 19.22 7.05 -27.34
N ALA A 72 18.18 7.60 -26.68
CA ALA A 72 18.28 8.11 -25.32
C ALA A 72 17.30 7.39 -24.38
N GLU A 73 17.75 7.15 -23.16
CA GLU A 73 16.93 6.64 -22.05
C GLU A 73 16.80 7.73 -21.01
N ILE A 74 15.58 8.03 -20.63
CA ILE A 74 15.25 9.05 -19.63
C ILE A 74 14.74 8.35 -18.38
N VAL A 75 15.44 8.59 -17.27
CA VAL A 75 15.06 8.15 -15.93
C VAL A 75 14.36 9.29 -15.22
N TYR A 76 13.22 9.00 -14.60
CA TYR A 76 12.44 9.98 -13.87
C TYR A 76 11.77 9.36 -12.65
N THR A 77 11.46 10.19 -11.67
CA THR A 77 10.81 9.82 -10.43
C THR A 77 9.42 10.44 -10.35
N VAL A 78 8.43 9.64 -9.96
CA VAL A 78 7.07 10.08 -9.66
C VAL A 78 6.90 10.12 -8.15
N ASP A 79 6.59 11.29 -7.60
CA ASP A 79 6.49 11.53 -6.16
C ASP A 79 5.03 11.52 -5.70
N ALA A 80 4.68 10.55 -4.86
CA ALA A 80 3.37 10.39 -4.24
C ALA A 80 3.43 10.47 -2.71
N ALA A 81 4.46 11.11 -2.12
CA ALA A 81 4.75 11.10 -0.68
C ALA A 81 3.57 11.58 0.19
N ASP A 82 2.78 12.53 -0.27
CA ASP A 82 1.63 13.14 0.43
C ASP A 82 0.28 12.88 -0.27
N LEU A 83 0.26 11.99 -1.26
CA LEU A 83 -0.94 11.69 -2.03
C LEU A 83 -1.71 10.51 -1.43
N LYS A 84 -3.03 10.59 -1.56
CA LYS A 84 -3.95 9.52 -1.16
C LYS A 84 -4.13 8.50 -2.29
N GLU A 85 -4.47 7.28 -1.91
CA GLU A 85 -4.91 6.23 -2.82
C GLU A 85 -6.01 6.74 -3.77
N GLY A 86 -5.95 6.35 -5.03
CA GLY A 86 -6.87 6.76 -6.08
C GLY A 86 -6.56 8.11 -6.73
N THR A 87 -5.55 8.85 -6.23
CA THR A 87 -5.09 10.08 -6.90
C THR A 87 -4.42 9.70 -8.23
N VAL A 88 -4.68 10.49 -9.26
CA VAL A 88 -4.05 10.32 -10.58
C VAL A 88 -3.08 11.48 -10.82
N ILE A 89 -1.83 11.14 -11.18
CA ILE A 89 -0.79 12.08 -11.59
C ILE A 89 -0.69 11.99 -13.10
N GLN A 90 -1.12 13.02 -13.81
CA GLN A 90 -1.10 13.04 -15.27
C GLN A 90 -0.36 14.27 -15.80
N GLY A 91 0.24 14.12 -16.97
CA GLY A 91 0.97 15.20 -17.62
C GLY A 91 1.64 14.76 -18.91
N GLN A 92 2.63 15.54 -19.33
CA GLN A 92 3.38 15.28 -20.54
C GLN A 92 4.87 15.52 -20.33
N PHE A 93 5.68 14.72 -20.99
CA PHE A 93 7.08 15.03 -21.24
C PHE A 93 7.16 15.76 -22.57
N TYR A 94 7.93 16.84 -22.60
CA TYR A 94 8.28 17.58 -23.81
C TYR A 94 9.73 17.28 -24.15
N ILE A 95 9.96 16.65 -25.28
CA ILE A 95 11.28 16.38 -25.85
C ILE A 95 11.59 17.48 -26.85
N VAL A 96 12.55 18.34 -26.53
CA VAL A 96 13.00 19.43 -27.40
C VAL A 96 14.43 19.10 -27.86
N SER A 97 14.64 18.92 -29.14
CA SER A 97 15.92 18.45 -29.68
C SER A 97 16.28 19.05 -31.03
N SER A 98 17.53 18.80 -31.45
CA SER A 98 18.00 19.12 -32.79
C SER A 98 17.24 18.38 -33.90
N ALA A 99 16.51 17.28 -33.58
CA ALA A 99 15.67 16.52 -34.49
C ALA A 99 14.19 16.97 -34.49
N GLY A 100 13.85 18.00 -33.71
CA GLY A 100 12.48 18.52 -33.58
C GLY A 100 11.93 18.31 -32.18
N GLU A 101 10.62 18.44 -32.06
CA GLU A 101 9.89 18.39 -30.79
C GLU A 101 8.87 17.25 -30.81
N LYS A 102 8.74 16.55 -29.69
CA LYS A 102 7.70 15.55 -29.44
C LYS A 102 7.19 15.63 -28.01
N SER A 103 5.95 15.23 -27.82
CA SER A 103 5.36 15.06 -26.49
C SER A 103 4.98 13.61 -26.24
N VAL A 104 5.16 13.17 -24.99
CA VAL A 104 4.79 11.84 -24.48
C VAL A 104 3.90 12.06 -23.28
N SER A 105 2.67 11.59 -23.35
CA SER A 105 1.72 11.69 -22.23
C SER A 105 2.07 10.66 -21.16
N TYR A 106 1.77 10.97 -19.91
CA TYR A 106 1.87 9.98 -18.83
C TYR A 106 0.70 10.08 -17.87
N GLU A 107 0.35 8.92 -17.30
CA GLU A 107 -0.67 8.78 -16.27
C GLU A 107 -0.23 7.74 -15.24
N TYR A 108 -0.15 8.16 -13.97
CA TYR A 108 0.22 7.31 -12.84
C TYR A 108 -0.89 7.33 -11.81
N THR A 109 -1.38 6.13 -11.45
CA THR A 109 -2.36 5.97 -10.39
C THR A 109 -1.66 5.73 -9.06
N VAL A 110 -2.06 6.45 -8.02
CA VAL A 110 -1.58 6.23 -6.66
C VAL A 110 -2.33 5.05 -6.06
N GLU A 111 -1.61 3.95 -5.81
CA GLU A 111 -2.16 2.74 -5.20
C GLU A 111 -1.99 2.74 -3.69
N ALA A 112 -2.90 2.02 -2.99
CA ALA A 112 -2.73 1.76 -1.56
C ALA A 112 -1.42 1.04 -1.28
N GLN A 113 -0.79 1.42 -0.17
CA GLN A 113 0.33 0.64 0.34
C GLN A 113 -0.17 -0.71 0.83
N LYS A 114 0.51 -1.77 0.41
CA LYS A 114 0.22 -3.15 0.79
C LYS A 114 1.46 -3.81 1.37
N VAL A 115 1.25 -4.77 2.28
CA VAL A 115 2.28 -5.66 2.79
C VAL A 115 1.98 -7.08 2.37
N MET A 116 3.01 -7.89 2.17
CA MET A 116 2.83 -9.31 1.92
C MET A 116 2.63 -10.03 3.25
N THR A 117 1.61 -10.86 3.30
CA THR A 117 1.26 -11.71 4.44
C THR A 117 1.15 -13.16 3.98
N SER A 118 1.02 -14.08 4.92
CA SER A 118 0.75 -15.50 4.63
C SER A 118 -0.52 -15.72 3.78
N MET A 119 -1.44 -14.74 3.80
CA MET A 119 -2.69 -14.75 3.02
C MET A 119 -2.60 -13.95 1.71
N GLY A 120 -1.42 -13.42 1.35
CA GLY A 120 -1.21 -12.55 0.20
C GLY A 120 -1.10 -11.07 0.56
N ALA A 121 -1.30 -10.19 -0.43
CA ALA A 121 -1.14 -8.76 -0.24
C ALA A 121 -2.26 -8.16 0.63
N ALA A 122 -1.91 -7.55 1.75
CA ALA A 122 -2.82 -6.91 2.71
C ALA A 122 -2.55 -5.40 2.80
N GLY A 123 -3.59 -4.58 2.83
CA GLY A 123 -3.50 -3.12 2.89
C GLY A 123 -4.81 -2.46 3.32
N SER A 124 -5.69 -3.20 3.99
CA SER A 124 -6.95 -2.68 4.52
C SER A 124 -7.31 -3.31 5.85
N MET A 125 -8.19 -2.66 6.61
CA MET A 125 -8.71 -3.19 7.87
C MET A 125 -9.47 -4.52 7.70
N PHE A 126 -10.05 -4.77 6.52
CA PHE A 126 -10.66 -6.06 6.23
C PHE A 126 -9.61 -7.17 6.15
N HIS A 127 -8.49 -6.94 5.45
CA HIS A 127 -7.38 -7.88 5.38
C HIS A 127 -6.76 -8.12 6.76
N PHE A 128 -6.62 -7.05 7.57
CA PHE A 128 -6.12 -7.18 8.93
C PHE A 128 -7.04 -8.02 9.81
N ALA A 129 -8.35 -7.80 9.76
CA ALA A 129 -9.32 -8.61 10.54
C ALA A 129 -9.27 -10.10 10.15
N ASN A 130 -9.13 -10.41 8.86
CA ASN A 130 -8.95 -11.79 8.39
C ASN A 130 -7.62 -12.38 8.88
N LEU A 131 -6.54 -11.58 8.87
CA LEU A 131 -5.23 -12.03 9.36
C LEU A 131 -5.27 -12.34 10.86
N VAL A 132 -5.93 -11.50 11.67
CA VAL A 132 -6.13 -11.76 13.11
C VAL A 132 -6.88 -13.06 13.36
N GLN A 133 -7.82 -13.42 12.48
CA GLN A 133 -8.59 -14.65 12.59
C GLN A 133 -7.78 -15.91 12.22
N THR A 134 -6.91 -15.81 11.22
CA THR A 134 -6.21 -16.96 10.61
C THR A 134 -4.79 -17.13 11.09
N SER A 135 -4.08 -16.03 11.37
CA SER A 135 -2.67 -15.98 11.77
C SER A 135 -2.45 -14.88 12.81
N PRO A 136 -2.94 -15.05 14.05
CA PRO A 136 -2.91 -14.01 15.07
C PRO A 136 -1.50 -13.55 15.43
N GLU A 137 -0.49 -14.43 15.41
CA GLU A 137 0.91 -14.08 15.67
C GLU A 137 1.46 -13.13 14.61
N GLU A 138 1.20 -13.41 13.34
CA GLU A 138 1.60 -12.52 12.24
C GLU A 138 0.88 -11.17 12.33
N ALA A 139 -0.43 -11.20 12.62
CA ALA A 139 -1.23 -10.00 12.83
C ALA A 139 -0.70 -9.15 13.99
N ALA A 140 -0.26 -9.77 15.09
CA ALA A 140 0.35 -9.10 16.23
C ALA A 140 1.64 -8.38 15.84
N GLY A 141 2.47 -8.99 14.99
CA GLY A 141 3.66 -8.36 14.44
C GLY A 141 3.35 -7.08 13.67
N PHE A 142 2.33 -7.11 12.81
CA PHE A 142 1.88 -5.89 12.10
C PHE A 142 1.24 -4.87 13.03
N PHE A 143 0.41 -5.31 13.98
CA PHE A 143 -0.25 -4.41 14.93
C PHE A 143 0.73 -3.63 15.78
N LEU A 144 1.87 -4.22 16.14
CA LEU A 144 2.93 -3.56 16.88
C LEU A 144 3.87 -2.72 16.01
N SER A 145 3.86 -2.93 14.69
CA SER A 145 4.71 -2.22 13.73
C SER A 145 4.38 -0.72 13.70
N PRO A 146 5.39 0.15 13.53
CA PRO A 146 5.18 1.58 13.30
C PRO A 146 4.41 1.86 12.00
N ASP A 147 4.45 0.94 11.05
CA ASP A 147 3.78 1.06 9.75
C ASP A 147 2.28 0.74 9.78
N PHE A 148 1.76 0.18 10.89
CA PHE A 148 0.37 -0.23 11.02
C PHE A 148 -0.61 0.89 10.67
N LYS A 149 -0.38 2.08 11.22
CA LYS A 149 -1.22 3.26 11.00
C LYS A 149 -1.27 3.65 9.51
N ARG A 150 -0.13 3.61 8.84
CA ARG A 150 0.00 3.99 7.45
C ARG A 150 -0.65 2.97 6.51
N ILE A 151 -0.42 1.67 6.76
CA ILE A 151 -0.83 0.59 5.87
C ILE A 151 -2.30 0.22 6.06
N PHE A 152 -2.71 -0.04 7.29
CA PHE A 152 -4.04 -0.57 7.59
C PHE A 152 -5.05 0.52 7.93
N LEU A 153 -4.62 1.61 8.60
CA LEU A 153 -5.51 2.71 8.97
C LEU A 153 -5.50 3.86 7.95
N LYS A 154 -4.56 3.86 6.98
CA LYS A 154 -4.38 4.93 5.98
C LYS A 154 -4.30 6.32 6.63
N ASN A 155 -3.72 6.37 7.84
CA ASN A 155 -3.64 7.57 8.68
C ASN A 155 -5.00 8.22 8.98
N ASP A 156 -6.11 7.45 8.98
CA ASP A 156 -7.41 7.93 9.41
C ASP A 156 -7.32 8.38 10.89
N PRO A 157 -7.66 9.63 11.20
CA PRO A 157 -7.44 10.19 12.54
C PRO A 157 -8.31 9.52 13.61
N VAL A 158 -9.52 9.08 13.29
CA VAL A 158 -10.44 8.43 14.22
C VAL A 158 -9.92 7.05 14.59
N GLN A 159 -9.60 6.23 13.56
CA GLN A 159 -9.07 4.88 13.77
C GLN A 159 -7.69 4.91 14.42
N THR A 160 -6.86 5.89 14.09
CA THR A 160 -5.55 6.11 14.70
C THR A 160 -5.66 6.42 16.19
N ASN A 161 -6.59 7.28 16.59
CA ASN A 161 -6.82 7.59 17.99
C ASN A 161 -7.30 6.35 18.78
N ILE A 162 -8.25 5.58 18.25
CA ILE A 162 -8.71 4.33 18.84
C ILE A 162 -7.54 3.35 19.02
N TYR A 163 -6.73 3.19 17.98
CA TYR A 163 -5.55 2.34 18.03
C TYR A 163 -4.57 2.74 19.14
N ASP A 164 -4.27 4.04 19.25
CA ASP A 164 -3.33 4.54 20.25
C ASP A 164 -3.83 4.31 21.67
N VAL A 165 -5.14 4.52 21.92
CA VAL A 165 -5.76 4.27 23.20
C VAL A 165 -5.70 2.78 23.58
N VAL A 166 -6.10 1.90 22.66
CA VAL A 166 -6.12 0.45 22.92
C VAL A 166 -4.71 -0.11 23.09
N LYS A 167 -3.77 0.30 22.26
CA LYS A 167 -2.36 -0.12 22.36
C LYS A 167 -1.71 0.38 23.63
N GLY A 168 -1.99 1.62 24.04
CA GLY A 168 -1.44 2.21 25.26
C GLY A 168 -1.97 1.56 26.55
N ALA A 169 -3.22 1.09 26.56
CA ALA A 169 -3.86 0.48 27.72
C ALA A 169 -3.32 -0.93 28.05
N LYS A 170 -2.69 -1.63 27.09
CA LYS A 170 -2.33 -3.06 27.22
C LYS A 170 -0.85 -3.34 26.92
N ASN A 171 0.04 -2.63 27.60
CA ASN A 171 1.48 -2.86 27.45
C ASN A 171 1.94 -4.20 28.05
N GLY A 172 2.54 -5.09 27.25
CA GLY A 172 3.64 -5.92 27.73
C GLY A 172 3.55 -7.45 27.71
N SER A 173 2.45 -8.11 27.31
CA SER A 173 2.48 -9.58 27.07
C SER A 173 1.77 -9.96 25.77
N GLU A 174 2.14 -11.13 25.18
CA GLU A 174 1.55 -11.65 23.95
C GLU A 174 0.01 -11.82 24.08
N ALA A 175 -0.47 -12.30 25.22
CA ALA A 175 -1.90 -12.38 25.54
C ALA A 175 -2.57 -10.99 25.54
N ASN A 176 -1.87 -9.96 25.96
CA ASN A 176 -2.36 -8.60 25.95
C ASN A 176 -2.44 -8.02 24.53
N VAL A 177 -1.55 -8.39 23.62
CA VAL A 177 -1.60 -7.94 22.22
C VAL A 177 -2.79 -8.53 21.51
N ASN A 178 -3.08 -9.81 21.67
CA ASN A 178 -4.26 -10.47 21.09
C ASN A 178 -5.56 -9.83 21.59
N ALA A 179 -5.67 -9.56 22.89
CA ALA A 179 -6.80 -8.86 23.46
C ALA A 179 -6.91 -7.41 22.95
N ALA A 180 -5.78 -6.72 22.76
CA ALA A 180 -5.77 -5.38 22.19
C ALA A 180 -6.23 -5.36 20.73
N MET A 181 -5.79 -6.32 19.92
CA MET A 181 -6.24 -6.45 18.52
C MET A 181 -7.75 -6.72 18.44
N GLU A 182 -8.27 -7.59 19.32
CA GLU A 182 -9.70 -7.88 19.39
C GLU A 182 -10.52 -6.65 19.80
N GLU A 183 -10.12 -5.97 20.87
CA GLU A 183 -10.77 -4.75 21.34
C GLU A 183 -10.74 -3.64 20.27
N PHE A 184 -9.60 -3.49 19.60
CA PHE A 184 -9.46 -2.55 18.52
C PHE A 184 -10.42 -2.87 17.36
N LEU A 185 -10.49 -4.15 16.90
CA LEU A 185 -11.38 -4.55 15.84
C LEU A 185 -12.87 -4.37 16.19
N ILE A 186 -13.24 -4.56 17.46
CA ILE A 186 -14.59 -4.29 17.94
C ILE A 186 -14.88 -2.79 17.89
N ALA A 187 -13.96 -1.97 18.38
CA ALA A 187 -14.10 -0.52 18.42
C ALA A 187 -14.22 0.11 17.02
N VAL A 188 -13.49 -0.41 16.02
CA VAL A 188 -13.58 0.03 14.60
C VAL A 188 -14.68 -0.71 13.83
N ARG A 189 -15.53 -1.50 14.49
CA ARG A 189 -16.66 -2.23 13.91
C ARG A 189 -16.28 -3.22 12.81
N LYS A 190 -15.12 -3.83 12.92
CA LYS A 190 -14.66 -4.91 12.02
C LYS A 190 -14.82 -6.30 12.63
N LYS A 191 -15.24 -6.36 13.89
CA LYS A 191 -15.54 -7.57 14.62
C LYS A 191 -16.72 -7.32 15.57
N SER A 192 -17.60 -8.30 15.72
CA SER A 192 -18.61 -8.28 16.78
C SER A 192 -18.04 -8.80 18.09
N PRO A 193 -18.49 -8.30 19.25
CA PRO A 193 -18.12 -8.89 20.53
C PRO A 193 -18.47 -10.38 20.57
N VAL A 194 -17.65 -11.16 21.26
CA VAL A 194 -17.91 -12.59 21.46
C VAL A 194 -18.91 -12.74 22.58
N GLY A 195 -20.05 -13.39 22.30
CA GLY A 195 -20.97 -13.84 23.32
C GLY A 195 -20.61 -15.26 23.80
N ILE A 196 -20.69 -15.50 25.08
CA ILE A 196 -20.53 -16.82 25.68
C ILE A 196 -21.83 -17.17 26.37
N ASP A 197 -22.45 -18.27 25.96
CA ASP A 197 -23.63 -18.83 26.59
C ASP A 197 -23.26 -20.12 27.33
N VAL A 198 -23.66 -20.19 28.59
CA VAL A 198 -23.41 -21.38 29.43
C VAL A 198 -24.75 -22.01 29.78
N PHE A 199 -24.88 -23.29 29.51
CA PHE A 199 -26.08 -24.06 29.84
C PHE A 199 -25.73 -25.36 30.59
N PRO A 200 -26.37 -25.62 31.73
CA PRO A 200 -27.29 -24.75 32.49
C PRO A 200 -26.52 -23.63 33.20
N GLN A 201 -27.14 -22.45 33.35
CA GLN A 201 -26.55 -21.29 34.08
C GLN A 201 -26.45 -21.53 35.60
N THR A 202 -27.35 -22.32 36.13
CA THR A 202 -27.40 -22.65 37.54
C THR A 202 -27.86 -24.10 37.70
N LYS A 203 -27.24 -24.83 38.59
CA LYS A 203 -27.65 -26.19 38.96
C LYS A 203 -27.57 -26.38 40.46
N THR A 204 -28.64 -26.87 41.07
CA THR A 204 -28.67 -27.13 42.50
C THR A 204 -28.67 -28.65 42.72
N PHE A 205 -27.80 -29.11 43.59
CA PHE A 205 -27.69 -30.51 43.97
C PHE A 205 -28.29 -30.64 45.36
N ALA A 206 -29.21 -31.55 45.52
CA ALA A 206 -29.94 -31.76 46.80
C ALA A 206 -29.23 -32.74 47.72
N ASP A 207 -28.38 -33.64 47.17
CA ASP A 207 -27.73 -34.66 47.95
C ASP A 207 -26.39 -35.12 47.27
N PHE A 208 -25.33 -35.33 48.05
CA PHE A 208 -24.01 -35.71 47.58
C PHE A 208 -23.62 -37.13 48.01
N THR A 209 -24.56 -38.04 48.09
CA THR A 209 -24.29 -39.44 48.52
C THR A 209 -23.61 -40.25 47.40
N GLU A 210 -23.66 -39.85 46.15
CA GLU A 210 -23.00 -40.49 45.03
C GLU A 210 -22.29 -39.51 44.13
N SER A 211 -21.29 -39.99 43.34
CA SER A 211 -20.61 -39.15 42.37
C SER A 211 -21.55 -38.77 41.21
N VAL A 212 -21.84 -37.51 41.02
CA VAL A 212 -22.68 -37.00 39.94
C VAL A 212 -21.83 -36.47 38.80
N LYS A 213 -22.03 -36.99 37.58
CA LYS A 213 -21.41 -36.46 36.35
C LYS A 213 -22.41 -35.64 35.61
N GLU A 214 -22.09 -34.36 35.45
CA GLU A 214 -22.97 -33.43 34.74
C GLU A 214 -22.23 -32.80 33.56
N ARG A 215 -22.99 -32.49 32.55
CA ARG A 215 -22.47 -31.82 31.36
C ARG A 215 -22.85 -30.33 31.39
N ILE A 216 -21.85 -29.49 31.37
CA ILE A 216 -22.01 -28.05 31.13
C ILE A 216 -21.67 -27.83 29.66
N THR A 217 -22.59 -27.20 28.93
CA THR A 217 -22.38 -26.83 27.55
C THR A 217 -22.05 -25.34 27.50
N ILE A 218 -20.87 -25.02 26.99
CA ILE A 218 -20.42 -23.64 26.75
C ILE A 218 -20.45 -23.41 25.24
N THR A 219 -21.26 -22.48 24.78
CA THR A 219 -21.35 -22.09 23.40
C THR A 219 -20.79 -20.68 23.22
N ARG A 220 -20.03 -20.49 22.17
CA ARG A 220 -19.44 -19.19 21.83
C ARG A 220 -20.02 -18.70 20.50
N SER A 221 -20.48 -17.45 20.46
CA SER A 221 -20.85 -16.75 19.24
C SER A 221 -19.66 -15.98 18.69
N GLY A 222 -19.42 -16.11 17.37
CA GLY A 222 -18.34 -15.40 16.70
C GLY A 222 -16.95 -16.04 16.88
N TRP A 223 -15.94 -15.32 16.42
CA TRP A 223 -14.53 -15.73 16.53
C TRP A 223 -13.78 -14.83 17.53
N GLY A 224 -12.72 -15.34 18.17
CA GLY A 224 -11.83 -14.59 19.05
C GLY A 224 -10.40 -15.06 18.91
N CYS A 225 -9.45 -14.18 19.21
CA CYS A 225 -8.03 -14.50 19.15
C CYS A 225 -7.62 -15.51 20.22
N THR A 226 -8.14 -15.35 21.43
CA THR A 226 -7.81 -16.24 22.58
C THR A 226 -8.96 -16.21 23.59
N VAL A 227 -9.34 -17.39 24.07
CA VAL A 227 -10.31 -17.55 25.18
C VAL A 227 -9.60 -18.24 26.31
N TYR A 228 -9.50 -17.57 27.45
CA TYR A 228 -8.99 -18.16 28.69
C TYR A 228 -10.16 -18.57 29.56
N LEU A 229 -10.16 -19.83 30.00
CA LEU A 229 -11.03 -20.29 31.07
C LEU A 229 -10.20 -20.26 32.35
N SER A 230 -10.59 -19.46 33.31
CA SER A 230 -10.03 -19.50 34.67
C SER A 230 -10.94 -20.36 35.52
N GLU A 231 -10.37 -21.37 36.18
CA GLU A 231 -11.02 -22.07 37.27
C GLU A 231 -10.85 -21.28 38.55
N ASP A 232 -11.92 -20.76 39.09
CA ASP A 232 -11.92 -20.21 40.42
C ASP A 232 -12.38 -21.30 41.41
N ASN A 233 -11.42 -21.97 42.04
CA ASN A 233 -11.65 -23.07 42.99
C ASN A 233 -12.10 -22.61 44.38
N THR A 234 -12.67 -21.45 44.52
CA THR A 234 -12.83 -20.83 45.84
C THR A 234 -14.04 -21.29 46.68
N HIS A 235 -14.90 -22.18 46.24
CA HIS A 235 -16.01 -22.62 47.10
C HIS A 235 -16.36 -24.09 46.95
N TYR A 236 -15.67 -24.94 47.68
CA TYR A 236 -16.25 -26.18 48.21
C TYR A 236 -16.67 -25.95 49.64
N VAL A 237 -17.96 -25.83 49.89
CA VAL A 237 -18.54 -25.94 51.22
C VAL A 237 -19.31 -27.24 51.30
#